data_856cf4050b791adbc0a5bb0b1c513362
#
_entry.id   856cf4050b791adbc0a5bb0b1c513362
#
_cell.length_a   1.000
_cell.length_b   1.000
_cell.length_c   1.000
_cell.angle_alpha   90.00
_cell.angle_beta   90.00
_cell.angle_gamma   90.00
#
_symmetry.space_group_name_H-M   'P 1'
#
loop_
_entity.id
_entity.type
_entity.pdbx_description
1 polymer ?
#
loop_
_entity_poly.entity_id
_entity_poly.type
_entity_poly.pdbx_seq_one_letter_code
_entity_poly.pdbx_strand_id
1 'polypeptide(L)'
;MTKFKLTMLTLVLFSSINVFSQENEEESGFTVTGSVDVYHTSNFKSGSPGSIGILYAGSAAANGFGLGMANTVFSYEKGKSGVVADLAYGPRANAANAYEGAINQLYAYYKASDKVTLTLGQFNTFYGYEVISPSGNFNYSVSYLFNAGPFSHTGFKLDYAASDDLSFMFALTNPHGITSGANPTNDYQYGFQTGYKGQFFNLAYGADGFGFTDVLYLDYTGGFDLSDSFFFGIN
;
A
#
# COMPACT_ATOMS: atom_id res chain seq x y z
N MET A 1 -27.09 10.63 -40.38
CA MET A 1 -25.78 10.19 -39.82
C MET A 1 -25.88 10.36 -38.29
N THR A 2 -26.20 9.29 -37.59
CA THR A 2 -26.53 9.27 -36.17
C THR A 2 -25.24 9.02 -35.39
N LYS A 3 -24.86 9.92 -34.54
CA LYS A 3 -23.67 9.81 -33.67
C LYS A 3 -23.97 8.80 -32.55
N PHE A 4 -23.29 7.69 -32.58
CA PHE A 4 -23.30 6.69 -31.49
C PHE A 4 -22.39 7.19 -30.37
N LYS A 5 -23.00 7.63 -29.26
CA LYS A 5 -22.25 7.91 -28.02
C LYS A 5 -22.08 6.60 -27.27
N LEU A 6 -20.87 6.05 -27.26
CA LEU A 6 -20.51 4.92 -26.44
C LEU A 6 -20.26 5.43 -25.00
N THR A 7 -21.27 5.27 -24.17
CA THR A 7 -21.14 5.51 -22.72
C THR A 7 -20.52 4.25 -22.11
N MET A 8 -19.28 4.36 -21.65
CA MET A 8 -18.57 3.29 -20.95
C MET A 8 -19.14 3.17 -19.55
N LEU A 9 -19.96 2.14 -19.34
CA LEU A 9 -20.52 1.79 -18.04
C LEU A 9 -19.49 0.97 -17.26
N THR A 10 -18.78 1.61 -16.35
CA THR A 10 -17.89 0.90 -15.41
C THR A 10 -18.76 0.28 -14.31
N LEU A 11 -19.03 -1.01 -14.43
CA LEU A 11 -19.76 -1.78 -13.42
C LEU A 11 -18.78 -2.23 -12.34
N VAL A 12 -18.70 -1.49 -11.24
CA VAL A 12 -17.99 -1.92 -10.03
C VAL A 12 -18.96 -2.75 -9.21
N LEU A 13 -18.81 -4.07 -9.23
CA LEU A 13 -19.55 -4.98 -8.35
C LEU A 13 -18.84 -5.03 -6.99
N PHE A 14 -19.31 -4.24 -6.03
CA PHE A 14 -19.04 -4.45 -4.62
C PHE A 14 -20.00 -5.50 -4.08
N SER A 15 -19.55 -6.73 -3.93
CA SER A 15 -20.26 -7.72 -3.12
C SER A 15 -19.58 -7.82 -1.76
N SER A 16 -20.12 -7.12 -0.77
CA SER A 16 -19.77 -7.34 0.64
C SER A 16 -20.56 -8.55 1.14
N ILE A 17 -19.89 -9.66 1.38
CA ILE A 17 -20.48 -10.82 2.06
C ILE A 17 -20.29 -10.60 3.56
N ASN A 18 -21.37 -10.22 4.24
CA ASN A 18 -21.41 -10.20 5.70
C ASN A 18 -21.81 -11.58 6.20
N VAL A 19 -20.87 -12.30 6.79
CA VAL A 19 -21.16 -13.53 7.52
C VAL A 19 -21.37 -13.15 8.98
N PHE A 20 -22.62 -13.17 9.44
CA PHE A 20 -22.96 -12.95 10.84
C PHE A 20 -22.88 -14.27 11.62
N SER A 21 -22.03 -14.32 12.62
CA SER A 21 -22.14 -15.25 13.73
C SER A 21 -22.62 -14.46 14.94
N GLN A 22 -23.81 -14.80 15.45
CA GLN A 22 -24.34 -14.20 16.68
C GLN A 22 -23.92 -15.02 17.86
N GLU A 23 -23.06 -14.46 18.70
CA GLU A 23 -23.04 -14.74 20.15
C GLU A 23 -22.59 -13.48 20.88
N ASN A 24 -23.26 -13.19 22.03
CA ASN A 24 -23.00 -12.03 22.88
C ASN A 24 -21.63 -12.16 23.58
N GLU A 25 -20.57 -11.78 22.87
CA GLU A 25 -19.25 -11.53 23.42
C GLU A 25 -18.70 -10.27 22.77
N GLU A 26 -17.80 -9.53 23.43
CA GLU A 26 -17.11 -8.33 22.94
C GLU A 26 -17.00 -8.31 21.41
N GLU A 27 -17.49 -7.27 20.74
CA GLU A 27 -17.62 -7.21 19.28
C GLU A 27 -16.36 -7.73 18.60
N SER A 28 -16.43 -8.98 18.16
CA SER A 28 -15.38 -9.59 17.35
C SER A 28 -15.79 -9.48 15.89
N GLY A 29 -15.01 -8.78 15.10
CA GLY A 29 -15.28 -8.58 13.68
C GLY A 29 -14.31 -9.34 12.79
N PHE A 30 -14.78 -10.33 12.02
CA PHE A 30 -14.04 -10.88 10.90
C PHE A 30 -14.53 -10.20 9.61
N THR A 31 -13.60 -9.64 8.85
CA THR A 31 -13.90 -9.01 7.55
C THR A 31 -13.02 -9.57 6.45
N VAL A 32 -13.59 -9.67 5.24
CA VAL A 32 -12.87 -10.00 4.03
C VAL A 32 -13.15 -8.91 3.01
N THR A 33 -12.10 -8.28 2.53
CA THR A 33 -12.16 -7.28 1.47
C THR A 33 -11.12 -7.60 0.40
N GLY A 34 -11.12 -6.86 -0.69
CA GLY A 34 -10.10 -7.04 -1.72
C GLY A 34 -10.47 -6.36 -3.02
N SER A 35 -9.63 -6.55 -4.02
CA SER A 35 -9.83 -6.00 -5.35
C SER A 35 -9.32 -6.95 -6.44
N VAL A 36 -9.83 -6.77 -7.65
CA VAL A 36 -9.35 -7.43 -8.85
C VAL A 36 -9.05 -6.35 -9.88
N ASP A 37 -7.87 -6.40 -10.45
CA ASP A 37 -7.38 -5.48 -11.48
C ASP A 37 -7.18 -6.22 -12.79
N VAL A 38 -7.91 -5.80 -13.81
CA VAL A 38 -7.78 -6.21 -15.20
C VAL A 38 -7.79 -4.97 -16.09
N TYR A 39 -7.02 -4.98 -17.16
CA TYR A 39 -6.87 -3.80 -17.99
C TYR A 39 -6.82 -4.13 -19.48
N HIS A 40 -7.02 -3.10 -20.30
CA HIS A 40 -6.72 -3.10 -21.72
C HIS A 40 -5.84 -1.90 -22.06
N THR A 41 -4.79 -2.14 -22.82
CA THR A 41 -3.91 -1.07 -23.33
C THR A 41 -3.88 -1.06 -24.85
N SER A 42 -3.76 0.14 -25.42
CA SER A 42 -3.51 0.36 -26.84
C SER A 42 -2.37 1.33 -27.00
N ASN A 43 -1.36 0.94 -27.73
CA ASN A 43 -0.28 1.82 -28.14
C ASN A 43 -0.57 2.36 -29.55
N PHE A 44 -0.78 3.66 -29.67
CA PHE A 44 -1.07 4.32 -30.93
C PHE A 44 0.19 4.60 -31.76
N LYS A 45 1.37 4.34 -31.22
CA LYS A 45 2.63 4.49 -31.95
C LYS A 45 2.91 3.24 -32.75
N SER A 46 2.84 3.32 -34.08
CA SER A 46 3.18 2.19 -34.96
C SER A 46 4.65 1.78 -34.81
N GLY A 47 4.90 0.49 -34.71
CA GLY A 47 6.24 -0.09 -34.83
C GLY A 47 6.97 -0.44 -33.53
N SER A 48 6.38 -0.32 -32.38
CA SER A 48 7.00 -0.79 -31.14
C SER A 48 6.09 -1.74 -30.40
N PRO A 49 6.39 -3.03 -30.41
CA PRO A 49 5.86 -3.96 -29.42
C PRO A 49 6.65 -3.83 -28.11
N GLY A 50 6.76 -2.60 -27.59
CA GLY A 50 7.41 -2.37 -26.32
C GLY A 50 6.39 -2.26 -25.21
N SER A 51 6.74 -2.69 -24.00
CA SER A 51 5.95 -2.39 -22.82
C SER A 51 5.84 -0.86 -22.71
N ILE A 52 4.63 -0.37 -22.48
CA ILE A 52 4.41 1.06 -22.19
C ILE A 52 4.88 1.36 -20.79
N GLY A 53 5.44 0.41 -20.18
CA GLY A 53 5.66 0.56 -18.83
C GLY A 53 6.96 0.73 -18.39
N ILE A 54 6.90 1.43 -17.51
CA ILE A 54 7.89 1.66 -16.59
C ILE A 54 7.68 0.68 -15.51
N LEU A 55 8.65 -0.24 -15.48
CA LEU A 55 9.17 -0.60 -14.23
C LEU A 55 8.23 -1.34 -13.29
N TYR A 56 8.54 -2.56 -13.05
CA TYR A 56 8.03 -3.39 -11.97
C TYR A 56 6.50 -3.37 -11.82
N ALA A 57 6.03 -3.03 -10.67
CA ALA A 57 4.64 -3.14 -10.26
C ALA A 57 3.61 -2.34 -11.08
N GLY A 58 4.07 -1.52 -12.02
CA GLY A 58 3.17 -0.66 -12.81
C GLY A 58 3.14 -0.94 -14.31
N SER A 59 3.90 -1.92 -14.80
CA SER A 59 3.95 -2.17 -16.24
C SER A 59 2.70 -2.88 -16.73
N ALA A 60 2.06 -2.26 -17.71
CA ALA A 60 1.00 -2.87 -18.49
C ALA A 60 1.58 -3.51 -19.76
N ALA A 61 0.88 -4.48 -20.33
CA ALA A 61 1.19 -5.02 -21.64
C ALA A 61 1.16 -3.92 -22.71
N ALA A 62 1.98 -4.04 -23.74
CA ALA A 62 2.09 -3.02 -24.78
C ALA A 62 0.81 -2.81 -25.58
N ASN A 63 0.06 -3.87 -25.82
CA ASN A 63 -1.25 -3.86 -26.47
C ASN A 63 -2.07 -5.06 -26.00
N GLY A 64 -3.37 -4.87 -25.88
CA GLY A 64 -4.32 -5.92 -25.57
C GLY A 64 -4.80 -5.97 -24.14
N PHE A 65 -5.43 -7.07 -23.81
CA PHE A 65 -5.95 -7.33 -22.47
C PHE A 65 -4.86 -7.88 -21.55
N GLY A 66 -4.84 -7.43 -20.32
CA GLY A 66 -3.88 -7.87 -19.32
C GLY A 66 -4.52 -8.07 -17.95
N LEU A 67 -3.82 -8.87 -17.16
CA LEU A 67 -4.10 -9.06 -15.74
C LEU A 67 -3.14 -8.19 -14.94
N GLY A 68 -3.65 -7.39 -14.01
CA GLY A 68 -2.84 -6.66 -13.07
C GLY A 68 -2.63 -7.47 -11.80
N MET A 69 -3.53 -7.38 -10.85
CA MET A 69 -3.46 -8.13 -9.61
C MET A 69 -4.86 -8.46 -9.07
N ALA A 70 -4.89 -9.45 -8.19
CA ALA A 70 -5.99 -9.66 -7.26
C ALA A 70 -5.43 -9.61 -5.84
N ASN A 71 -6.10 -8.92 -4.93
CA ASN A 71 -5.77 -9.01 -3.52
C ASN A 71 -6.98 -9.38 -2.68
N THR A 72 -6.73 -10.04 -1.56
CA THR A 72 -7.73 -10.38 -0.55
C THR A 72 -7.17 -10.05 0.82
N VAL A 73 -7.88 -9.21 1.54
CA VAL A 73 -7.51 -8.78 2.89
C VAL A 73 -8.44 -9.45 3.88
N PHE A 74 -7.88 -10.26 4.74
CA PHE A 74 -8.52 -10.85 5.89
C PHE A 74 -8.18 -10.01 7.11
N SER A 75 -9.17 -9.54 7.84
CA SER A 75 -8.99 -8.83 9.10
C SER A 75 -9.85 -9.48 10.19
N TYR A 76 -9.28 -9.61 11.36
CA TYR A 76 -10.01 -10.04 12.55
C TYR A 76 -9.65 -9.12 13.71
N GLU A 77 -10.66 -8.58 14.37
CA GLU A 77 -10.49 -7.76 15.56
C GLU A 77 -11.33 -8.32 16.71
N LYS A 78 -10.76 -8.40 17.90
CA LYS A 78 -11.45 -8.72 19.15
C LYS A 78 -10.94 -7.81 20.26
N GLY A 79 -11.84 -6.98 20.80
CA GLY A 79 -11.50 -6.00 21.82
C GLY A 79 -10.43 -5.03 21.34
N LYS A 80 -9.27 -5.03 21.98
CA LYS A 80 -8.14 -4.15 21.65
C LYS A 80 -7.11 -4.76 20.68
N SER A 81 -7.27 -6.03 20.31
CA SER A 81 -6.30 -6.76 19.49
C SER A 81 -6.87 -7.09 18.12
N GLY A 82 -6.03 -7.07 17.10
CA GLY A 82 -6.43 -7.52 15.78
C GLY A 82 -5.26 -8.06 14.98
N VAL A 83 -5.62 -8.74 13.90
CA VAL A 83 -4.67 -9.27 12.91
C VAL A 83 -5.15 -8.93 11.50
N VAL A 84 -4.19 -8.75 10.61
CA VAL A 84 -4.44 -8.50 9.19
C VAL A 84 -3.56 -9.41 8.36
N ALA A 85 -4.15 -10.06 7.36
CA ALA A 85 -3.44 -10.78 6.31
C ALA A 85 -3.94 -10.27 4.95
N ASP A 86 -3.11 -9.51 4.26
CA ASP A 86 -3.35 -9.01 2.91
C ASP A 86 -2.53 -9.84 1.93
N LEU A 87 -3.22 -10.64 1.13
CA LEU A 87 -2.63 -11.53 0.14
C LEU A 87 -2.87 -10.96 -1.26
N ALA A 88 -1.81 -10.86 -2.04
CA ALA A 88 -1.84 -10.29 -3.38
C ALA A 88 -1.23 -11.24 -4.41
N TYR A 89 -1.89 -11.40 -5.54
CA TYR A 89 -1.52 -12.30 -6.63
C TYR A 89 -1.59 -11.60 -7.97
N GLY A 90 -0.83 -12.08 -8.92
CA GLY A 90 -0.83 -11.60 -10.30
C GLY A 90 0.44 -10.85 -10.68
N PRO A 91 0.58 -10.45 -11.96
CA PRO A 91 1.82 -9.85 -12.48
C PRO A 91 2.30 -8.62 -11.69
N ARG A 92 1.37 -7.74 -11.32
CA ARG A 92 1.68 -6.54 -10.54
C ARG A 92 2.13 -6.88 -9.11
N ALA A 93 1.40 -7.77 -8.43
CA ALA A 93 1.75 -8.21 -7.10
C ALA A 93 3.09 -8.95 -7.07
N ASN A 94 3.34 -9.83 -8.05
CA ASN A 94 4.61 -10.55 -8.15
C ASN A 94 5.80 -9.60 -8.33
N ALA A 95 5.62 -8.51 -9.06
CA ALA A 95 6.67 -7.51 -9.24
C ALA A 95 6.97 -6.74 -7.94
N ALA A 96 5.94 -6.44 -7.13
CA ALA A 96 6.08 -5.70 -5.88
C ALA A 96 6.47 -6.61 -4.70
N ASN A 97 5.97 -7.85 -4.66
CA ASN A 97 6.20 -8.80 -3.57
C ASN A 97 7.23 -9.87 -3.94
N ALA A 98 8.23 -9.54 -4.73
CA ALA A 98 9.20 -10.49 -5.27
C ALA A 98 9.90 -11.36 -4.21
N TYR A 99 9.94 -10.91 -2.97
CA TYR A 99 10.63 -11.61 -1.88
C TYR A 99 9.71 -12.53 -1.06
N GLU A 100 8.40 -12.22 -1.00
CA GLU A 100 7.47 -12.84 -0.03
C GLU A 100 6.31 -13.59 -0.70
N GLY A 101 6.39 -13.82 -1.98
CA GLY A 101 5.32 -14.51 -2.71
C GLY A 101 4.02 -13.71 -2.68
N ALA A 102 2.98 -14.26 -2.04
CA ALA A 102 1.65 -13.64 -2.02
C ALA A 102 1.43 -12.64 -0.88
N ILE A 103 2.36 -12.52 0.06
CA ILE A 103 2.14 -11.68 1.25
C ILE A 103 2.43 -10.22 0.88
N ASN A 104 1.39 -9.40 0.90
CA ASN A 104 1.49 -7.95 0.84
C ASN A 104 1.63 -7.35 2.24
N GLN A 105 0.73 -7.74 3.16
CA GLN A 105 0.83 -7.38 4.57
C GLN A 105 0.48 -8.58 5.45
N LEU A 106 1.17 -8.72 6.57
CA LEU A 106 0.89 -9.72 7.59
C LEU A 106 1.32 -9.18 8.94
N TYR A 107 0.37 -8.72 9.75
CA TYR A 107 0.67 -8.12 11.03
C TYR A 107 -0.42 -8.33 12.07
N ALA A 108 -0.01 -8.24 13.34
CA ALA A 108 -0.90 -8.09 14.47
C ALA A 108 -0.79 -6.67 15.04
N TYR A 109 -1.87 -6.19 15.65
CA TYR A 109 -1.86 -4.90 16.33
C TYR A 109 -2.57 -4.97 17.68
N TYR A 110 -2.23 -4.01 18.55
CA TYR A 110 -2.84 -3.81 19.84
C TYR A 110 -3.12 -2.33 20.10
N LYS A 111 -4.37 -1.99 20.37
CA LYS A 111 -4.83 -0.65 20.75
C LYS A 111 -4.56 -0.46 22.25
N ALA A 112 -3.37 0.03 22.59
CA ALA A 112 -3.00 0.26 24.00
C ALA A 112 -3.92 1.30 24.65
N SER A 113 -4.34 2.29 23.89
CA SER A 113 -5.37 3.27 24.27
C SER A 113 -6.10 3.73 23.00
N ASP A 114 -7.10 4.62 23.14
CA ASP A 114 -7.79 5.24 22.01
C ASP A 114 -6.87 6.07 21.11
N LYS A 115 -5.67 6.41 21.62
CA LYS A 115 -4.67 7.23 20.91
C LYS A 115 -3.42 6.46 20.49
N VAL A 116 -3.20 5.27 20.98
CA VAL A 116 -1.94 4.52 20.79
C VAL A 116 -2.23 3.15 20.23
N THR A 117 -1.69 2.86 19.06
CA THR A 117 -1.70 1.54 18.44
C THR A 117 -0.29 1.02 18.25
N LEU A 118 -0.05 -0.21 18.68
CA LEU A 118 1.19 -0.94 18.48
C LEU A 118 0.97 -1.98 17.38
N THR A 119 1.86 -2.06 16.41
CA THR A 119 1.79 -3.00 15.28
C THR A 119 3.07 -3.79 15.20
N LEU A 120 2.96 -5.10 14.96
CA LEU A 120 4.11 -6.00 14.75
C LEU A 120 3.85 -6.89 13.54
N GLY A 121 4.78 -6.93 12.61
CA GLY A 121 4.72 -7.76 11.40
C GLY A 121 5.15 -7.01 10.16
N GLN A 122 4.68 -7.46 9.00
CA GLN A 122 4.88 -6.79 7.71
C GLN A 122 3.70 -5.88 7.42
N PHE A 123 3.97 -4.62 7.15
CA PHE A 123 2.99 -3.59 6.80
C PHE A 123 3.48 -2.76 5.61
N ASN A 124 2.56 -2.14 4.89
CA ASN A 124 2.89 -1.25 3.77
C ASN A 124 3.80 -0.12 4.22
N THR A 125 4.63 0.35 3.30
CA THR A 125 5.50 1.48 3.57
C THR A 125 4.72 2.72 4.03
N PHE A 126 5.36 3.53 4.85
CA PHE A 126 4.86 4.84 5.27
C PHE A 126 5.50 5.99 4.45
N TYR A 127 6.33 5.65 3.46
CA TYR A 127 6.86 6.61 2.50
C TYR A 127 6.00 6.68 1.25
N GLY A 128 5.95 7.85 0.64
CA GLY A 128 5.33 8.07 -0.63
C GLY A 128 3.82 8.06 -0.61
N TYR A 129 3.25 8.52 -1.71
CA TYR A 129 1.81 8.59 -1.92
C TYR A 129 1.25 7.30 -2.51
N GLU A 130 2.01 6.68 -3.41
CA GLU A 130 1.52 5.56 -4.21
C GLU A 130 1.57 4.24 -3.45
N VAL A 131 0.60 3.38 -3.75
CA VAL A 131 0.48 2.02 -3.21
C VAL A 131 0.50 0.97 -4.32
N ILE A 132 0.70 -0.30 -3.96
CA ILE A 132 0.77 -1.41 -4.92
C ILE A 132 -0.56 -1.59 -5.64
N SER A 133 -1.70 -1.52 -4.92
CA SER A 133 -3.03 -1.67 -5.50
C SER A 133 -3.40 -0.44 -6.35
N PRO A 134 -3.71 -0.59 -7.65
CA PRO A 134 -4.02 0.54 -8.51
C PRO A 134 -5.29 1.30 -8.10
N SER A 135 -6.21 0.64 -7.39
CA SER A 135 -7.42 1.28 -6.88
C SER A 135 -7.16 2.33 -5.79
N GLY A 136 -5.98 2.29 -5.15
CA GLY A 136 -5.55 3.27 -4.15
C GLY A 136 -4.76 4.43 -4.73
N ASN A 137 -4.46 4.41 -6.02
CA ASN A 137 -3.63 5.42 -6.68
C ASN A 137 -4.47 6.36 -7.54
N PHE A 138 -3.97 7.58 -7.74
CA PHE A 138 -4.56 8.55 -8.65
C PHE A 138 -4.42 8.11 -10.12
N ASN A 139 -3.29 7.50 -10.47
CA ASN A 139 -3.03 6.95 -11.78
C ASN A 139 -2.94 5.42 -11.72
N TYR A 140 -3.28 4.75 -12.82
CA TYR A 140 -3.16 3.30 -12.93
C TYR A 140 -1.70 2.81 -12.81
N SER A 141 -0.78 3.47 -13.49
CA SER A 141 0.64 3.17 -13.42
C SER A 141 1.30 3.92 -12.26
N VAL A 142 2.28 3.28 -11.64
CA VAL A 142 3.11 3.93 -10.62
C VAL A 142 4.20 4.79 -11.25
N SER A 143 4.66 5.77 -10.49
CA SER A 143 5.75 6.67 -10.87
C SER A 143 7.13 6.01 -10.74
N TYR A 144 8.15 6.70 -11.24
CA TYR A 144 9.54 6.30 -10.99
C TYR A 144 9.89 6.41 -9.50
N LEU A 145 9.31 7.38 -8.81
CA LEU A 145 9.54 7.60 -7.38
C LEU A 145 9.07 6.41 -6.55
N PHE A 146 7.91 5.81 -6.89
CA PHE A 146 7.42 4.61 -6.22
C PHE A 146 8.45 3.47 -6.20
N ASN A 147 9.24 3.34 -7.28
CA ASN A 147 10.24 2.28 -7.39
C ASN A 147 11.57 2.62 -6.68
N ALA A 148 11.73 3.82 -6.18
CA ALA A 148 12.94 4.25 -5.49
C ALA A 148 12.90 3.97 -3.98
N GLY A 149 11.75 3.66 -3.43
CA GLY A 149 11.56 3.38 -2.00
C GLY A 149 11.14 1.94 -1.70
N PRO A 150 11.02 1.59 -0.43
CA PRO A 150 10.49 0.29 -0.01
C PRO A 150 8.99 0.21 -0.28
N PHE A 151 8.50 -0.99 -0.62
CA PHE A 151 7.06 -1.25 -0.75
C PHE A 151 6.42 -1.65 0.57
N SER A 152 7.19 -2.27 1.47
CA SER A 152 6.75 -2.69 2.79
C SER A 152 7.90 -2.69 3.79
N HIS A 153 7.53 -2.74 5.06
CA HIS A 153 8.47 -2.87 6.17
C HIS A 153 8.05 -4.05 7.04
N THR A 154 9.03 -4.75 7.60
CA THR A 154 8.80 -5.78 8.62
C THR A 154 9.44 -5.35 9.92
N GLY A 155 8.65 -5.22 10.97
CA GLY A 155 9.12 -4.76 12.25
C GLY A 155 8.01 -4.34 13.19
N PHE A 156 8.36 -3.46 14.09
CA PHE A 156 7.47 -2.86 15.08
C PHE A 156 7.14 -1.42 14.67
N LYS A 157 5.89 -1.03 14.86
CA LYS A 157 5.39 0.34 14.63
C LYS A 157 4.51 0.78 15.79
N LEU A 158 4.68 2.01 16.23
CA LEU A 158 3.83 2.69 17.19
C LEU A 158 3.19 3.90 16.51
N ASP A 159 1.88 3.94 16.46
CA ASP A 159 1.10 5.07 15.99
C ASP A 159 0.50 5.82 17.18
N TYR A 160 0.59 7.15 17.19
CA TYR A 160 0.04 8.02 18.22
C TYR A 160 -0.81 9.13 17.62
N ALA A 161 -2.12 9.10 17.86
CA ALA A 161 -3.06 10.16 17.52
C ALA A 161 -3.06 11.22 18.63
N ALA A 162 -2.26 12.28 18.48
CA ALA A 162 -2.18 13.34 19.46
C ALA A 162 -3.49 14.15 19.52
N SER A 163 -4.09 14.43 18.35
CA SER A 163 -5.41 15.03 18.18
C SER A 163 -6.05 14.54 16.88
N ASP A 164 -7.25 15.05 16.53
CA ASP A 164 -7.92 14.73 15.27
C ASP A 164 -7.09 15.15 14.04
N ASP A 165 -6.29 16.19 14.18
CA ASP A 165 -5.47 16.74 13.10
C ASP A 165 -4.00 16.32 13.13
N LEU A 166 -3.48 15.88 14.28
CA LEU A 166 -2.06 15.66 14.51
C LEU A 166 -1.76 14.23 14.93
N SER A 167 -0.89 13.57 14.19
CA SER A 167 -0.42 12.23 14.49
C SER A 167 1.11 12.12 14.43
N PHE A 168 1.62 11.14 15.15
CA PHE A 168 3.01 10.72 15.09
C PHE A 168 3.09 9.22 14.92
N MET A 169 4.11 8.76 14.20
CA MET A 169 4.43 7.35 14.11
C MET A 169 5.92 7.16 14.36
N PHE A 170 6.25 6.10 15.05
CA PHE A 170 7.62 5.61 15.21
C PHE A 170 7.69 4.15 14.75
N ALA A 171 8.74 3.79 14.00
CA ALA A 171 8.97 2.44 13.56
C ALA A 171 10.41 1.97 13.85
N LEU A 172 10.53 0.69 14.18
CA LEU A 172 11.77 -0.06 14.23
C LEU A 172 11.60 -1.27 13.33
N THR A 173 12.30 -1.30 12.20
CA THR A 173 12.11 -2.31 11.17
C THR A 173 13.42 -3.01 10.80
N ASN A 174 13.30 -4.13 10.14
CA ASN A 174 14.41 -4.69 9.39
C ASN A 174 14.94 -3.66 8.39
N PRO A 175 16.18 -3.81 7.91
CA PRO A 175 16.70 -3.00 6.83
C PRO A 175 15.80 -3.01 5.61
N HIS A 176 15.82 -1.93 4.86
CA HIS A 176 15.07 -1.80 3.61
C HIS A 176 15.30 -3.01 2.68
N GLY A 177 14.22 -3.58 2.17
CA GLY A 177 14.24 -4.74 1.28
C GLY A 177 14.33 -6.10 1.98
N ILE A 178 14.48 -6.14 3.31
CA ILE A 178 14.41 -7.37 4.10
C ILE A 178 13.03 -7.45 4.74
N THR A 179 12.11 -8.12 4.07
CA THR A 179 10.71 -8.19 4.48
C THR A 179 10.40 -9.41 5.34
N SER A 180 11.06 -10.54 5.09
CA SER A 180 10.87 -11.75 5.87
C SER A 180 12.18 -12.43 6.26
N GLY A 181 12.04 -13.38 7.13
CA GLY A 181 13.13 -14.24 7.54
C GLY A 181 14.11 -13.56 8.50
N ALA A 182 15.29 -14.16 8.61
CA ALA A 182 16.30 -13.64 9.50
C ALA A 182 16.90 -12.36 8.95
N ASN A 183 16.97 -11.34 9.77
CA ASN A 183 17.80 -10.19 9.51
C ASN A 183 19.28 -10.63 9.62
N PRO A 184 20.02 -10.75 8.50
CA PRO A 184 21.33 -11.39 8.52
C PRO A 184 22.41 -10.52 9.14
N THR A 185 22.18 -9.23 9.26
CA THR A 185 23.18 -8.24 9.75
C THR A 185 22.92 -7.86 11.19
N ASN A 186 21.73 -8.12 11.75
CA ASN A 186 21.24 -7.56 13.02
C ASN A 186 21.17 -6.03 13.05
N ASP A 187 21.22 -5.37 11.89
CA ASP A 187 21.02 -3.95 11.76
C ASP A 187 19.53 -3.65 11.64
N TYR A 188 19.15 -2.43 11.95
CA TYR A 188 17.77 -1.98 11.92
C TYR A 188 17.65 -0.62 11.23
N GLN A 189 16.44 -0.31 10.81
CA GLN A 189 16.04 1.01 10.33
C GLN A 189 15.04 1.62 11.32
N TYR A 190 15.25 2.90 11.62
CA TYR A 190 14.39 3.72 12.48
C TYR A 190 13.55 4.62 11.60
N GLY A 191 12.23 4.55 11.74
CA GLY A 191 11.30 5.39 11.02
C GLY A 191 10.55 6.34 11.93
N PHE A 192 10.26 7.53 11.41
CA PHE A 192 9.45 8.53 12.08
C PHE A 192 8.54 9.22 11.06
N GLN A 193 7.28 9.45 11.42
CA GLN A 193 6.33 10.22 10.63
C GLN A 193 5.63 11.23 11.52
N THR A 194 5.45 12.43 10.99
CA THR A 194 4.50 13.41 11.52
C THR A 194 3.40 13.62 10.51
N GLY A 195 2.14 13.42 10.91
CA GLY A 195 0.94 13.71 10.12
C GLY A 195 0.23 14.94 10.67
N TYR A 196 -0.08 15.90 9.80
CA TYR A 196 -0.89 17.06 10.16
C TYR A 196 -1.85 17.40 9.03
N LYS A 197 -3.16 17.27 9.29
CA LYS A 197 -4.24 17.61 8.34
C LYS A 197 -4.06 16.99 6.94
N GLY A 198 -3.70 15.69 6.90
CA GLY A 198 -3.45 14.98 5.63
C GLY A 198 -2.11 15.27 4.96
N GLN A 199 -1.24 16.04 5.61
CA GLN A 199 0.14 16.23 5.21
C GLN A 199 1.04 15.32 6.04
N PHE A 200 1.99 14.62 5.41
CA PHE A 200 2.89 13.69 6.08
C PHE A 200 4.33 14.04 5.77
N PHE A 201 5.12 14.16 6.82
CA PHE A 201 6.56 14.22 6.71
C PHE A 201 7.16 12.95 7.30
N ASN A 202 7.95 12.25 6.50
CA ASN A 202 8.57 10.98 6.85
C ASN A 202 10.07 11.13 6.89
N LEU A 203 10.67 10.50 7.90
CA LEU A 203 12.10 10.35 8.04
C LEU A 203 12.41 8.92 8.41
N ALA A 204 13.43 8.32 7.77
CA ALA A 204 14.03 7.12 8.31
C ALA A 204 15.55 7.12 8.13
N TYR A 205 16.18 6.41 9.04
CA TYR A 205 17.62 6.25 9.05
C TYR A 205 17.99 4.83 9.51
N GLY A 206 18.99 4.27 8.88
CA GLY A 206 19.56 2.98 9.23
C GLY A 206 19.92 2.14 8.03
N ALA A 207 20.17 0.89 8.28
CA ALA A 207 20.70 -0.04 7.29
C ALA A 207 19.79 -0.22 6.06
N ASP A 208 20.40 -0.16 4.90
CA ASP A 208 19.82 -0.55 3.63
C ASP A 208 20.18 -2.01 3.32
N GLY A 209 19.18 -2.87 3.19
CA GLY A 209 19.36 -4.28 2.89
C GLY A 209 20.00 -4.57 1.53
N PHE A 210 19.97 -3.60 0.62
CA PHE A 210 20.59 -3.74 -0.71
C PHE A 210 22.06 -3.38 -0.74
N GLY A 211 22.50 -2.44 0.08
CA GLY A 211 23.87 -1.95 0.09
C GLY A 211 24.65 -2.17 1.37
N PHE A 212 24.01 -2.65 2.43
CA PHE A 212 24.58 -2.84 3.78
C PHE A 212 25.21 -1.55 4.37
N THR A 213 24.73 -0.41 3.93
CA THR A 213 25.14 0.91 4.41
C THR A 213 23.98 1.66 5.01
N ASP A 214 24.25 2.56 5.93
CA ASP A 214 23.21 3.42 6.48
C ASP A 214 22.73 4.41 5.42
N VAL A 215 21.42 4.56 5.32
CA VAL A 215 20.75 5.48 4.41
C VAL A 215 19.80 6.38 5.19
N LEU A 216 19.78 7.64 4.81
CA LEU A 216 18.77 8.60 5.27
C LEU A 216 17.70 8.76 4.21
N TYR A 217 16.46 8.45 4.55
CA TYR A 217 15.29 8.73 3.75
C TYR A 217 14.55 9.94 4.30
N LEU A 218 14.20 10.84 3.41
CA LEU A 218 13.31 11.97 3.68
C LEU A 218 12.21 11.97 2.63
N ASP A 219 10.97 12.04 3.08
CA ASP A 219 9.81 12.04 2.21
C ASP A 219 8.75 12.99 2.75
N TYR A 220 8.06 13.66 1.86
CA TYR A 220 6.89 14.47 2.16
C TYR A 220 5.77 14.09 1.22
N THR A 221 4.60 13.82 1.78
CA THR A 221 3.40 13.52 1.02
C THR A 221 2.28 14.43 1.49
N GLY A 222 1.64 15.12 0.56
CA GLY A 222 0.55 16.00 0.92
C GLY A 222 -0.38 16.34 -0.23
N GLY A 223 -1.54 16.88 0.13
CA GLY A 223 -2.54 17.31 -0.81
C GLY A 223 -3.28 18.57 -0.34
N PHE A 224 -3.72 19.35 -1.31
CA PHE A 224 -4.39 20.63 -1.08
C PHE A 224 -5.62 20.76 -2.00
N ASP A 225 -6.78 20.94 -1.41
CA ASP A 225 -7.98 21.37 -2.14
C ASP A 225 -7.85 22.86 -2.46
N LEU A 226 -7.50 23.19 -3.69
CA LEU A 226 -7.38 24.58 -4.12
C LEU A 226 -8.73 25.20 -4.50
N SER A 227 -9.69 24.35 -4.84
CA SER A 227 -11.12 24.70 -5.03
C SER A 227 -11.95 23.42 -4.99
N ASP A 228 -13.29 23.54 -5.05
CA ASP A 228 -14.22 22.40 -5.11
C ASP A 228 -13.97 21.44 -6.28
N SER A 229 -13.22 21.89 -7.30
CA SER A 229 -12.96 21.12 -8.52
C SER A 229 -11.48 20.89 -8.79
N PHE A 230 -10.59 21.39 -7.94
CA PHE A 230 -9.16 21.29 -8.17
C PHE A 230 -8.40 20.88 -6.90
N PHE A 231 -7.83 19.67 -6.94
CA PHE A 231 -6.94 19.13 -5.94
C PHE A 231 -5.50 19.15 -6.46
N PHE A 232 -4.55 19.53 -5.61
CA PHE A 232 -3.12 19.46 -5.88
C PHE A 232 -2.46 18.51 -4.89
N GLY A 233 -1.85 17.44 -5.41
CA GLY A 233 -1.06 16.49 -4.61
C GLY A 233 0.42 16.63 -4.93
N ILE A 234 1.24 16.39 -3.92
CA ILE A 234 2.70 16.41 -4.03
C ILE A 234 3.32 15.30 -3.18
N ASN A 235 4.32 14.69 -3.76
CA ASN A 235 5.24 13.77 -3.10
C ASN A 235 6.66 14.06 -3.53
#